data_1e8cdf19d8c911999c4a5978a4643eae
#
_entry.id   1e8cdf19d8c911999c4a5978a4643eae
#
_cell.length_a   1.000
_cell.length_b   1.000
_cell.length_c   1.000
_cell.angle_alpha   90.00
_cell.angle_beta   90.00
_cell.angle_gamma   90.00
#
_symmetry.space_group_name_H-M   'P 1'
#
loop_
_entity.id
_entity.type
_entity.pdbx_description
1 polymer ?
#
loop_
_entity_poly.entity_id
_entity_poly.type
_entity_poly.pdbx_seq_one_letter_code
_entity_poly.pdbx_strand_id
1 'polypeptide(L)'
;MRCRFKHKIFQNEENGYTIAIFTTQDTSVPLSARDKYLASRNIIGFSAIGFGLPLTDEIELEMEGRWESGEHGTQYQVENFMEVVPRTKEGILGYLSSGAIKGIGPKMADTIFRKFGLQTLEIMENNPQELLKIRGISEKKLAAIVESYGKNQVFRELMTFLAPFKVTPKKVNMILKKFGNESVDIIRHRPYMLSAVKGFGFLTVDAIGRQCCCALNDPMRISGCIGHIMNQAMKEGHLFKQRQEVIREALEMLNRDLQVMAVSEQDVSQVLYRLVLQKSIVVEEERIYSIRQYEEETQTASMIARRLLEKPVLLSIEPELEKAQKTLGITLSETQKQAVRMVFAHPISIITGGPGTGKTTVLKVILYIHQALCRSEVQLLSLIHI
;
A
#
# COMPACT_ATOMS: atom_id res chain seq x y z
N MET A 1 -8.19 3.69 29.12
CA MET A 1 -9.52 4.23 29.50
C MET A 1 -10.61 3.39 28.85
N ARG A 2 -11.55 2.85 29.64
CA ARG A 2 -12.67 2.05 29.09
C ARG A 2 -13.80 2.94 28.60
N CYS A 3 -14.30 2.69 27.42
CA CYS A 3 -15.32 3.51 26.79
C CYS A 3 -16.16 2.70 25.77
N ARG A 4 -17.31 3.27 25.39
CA ARG A 4 -18.21 2.74 24.37
C ARG A 4 -18.53 3.79 23.33
N PHE A 5 -18.63 3.38 22.09
CA PHE A 5 -19.06 4.22 20.99
C PHE A 5 -20.47 4.79 21.24
N LYS A 6 -20.66 6.04 20.87
CA LYS A 6 -21.98 6.69 20.97
C LYS A 6 -22.51 7.13 19.60
N HIS A 7 -21.76 7.94 18.88
CA HIS A 7 -22.09 8.31 17.50
C HIS A 7 -20.86 8.76 16.73
N LYS A 8 -20.92 8.57 15.41
CA LYS A 8 -19.87 8.97 14.47
C LYS A 8 -20.02 10.46 14.15
N ILE A 9 -18.91 11.20 14.17
CA ILE A 9 -18.81 12.57 13.66
C ILE A 9 -18.28 12.53 12.23
N PHE A 10 -17.15 11.86 12.01
CA PHE A 10 -16.51 11.77 10.71
C PHE A 10 -15.79 10.43 10.54
N GLN A 11 -15.77 9.93 9.32
CA GLN A 11 -14.96 8.77 8.95
C GLN A 11 -14.50 8.90 7.51
N ASN A 12 -13.21 8.73 7.30
CA ASN A 12 -12.64 8.58 5.97
C ASN A 12 -12.54 7.07 5.66
N GLU A 13 -13.33 6.60 4.71
CA GLU A 13 -13.39 5.17 4.35
C GLU A 13 -12.11 4.65 3.68
N GLU A 14 -11.32 5.53 3.06
CA GLU A 14 -10.09 5.13 2.37
C GLU A 14 -8.96 4.79 3.35
N ASN A 15 -8.79 5.58 4.39
CA ASN A 15 -7.69 5.43 5.35
C ASN A 15 -8.13 4.99 6.75
N GLY A 16 -9.45 4.92 7.01
CA GLY A 16 -10.01 4.53 8.29
C GLY A 16 -9.89 5.59 9.39
N TYR A 17 -9.48 6.83 9.05
CA TYR A 17 -9.43 7.93 10.01
C TYR A 17 -10.84 8.24 10.50
N THR A 18 -11.03 8.25 11.82
CA THR A 18 -12.34 8.32 12.45
C THR A 18 -12.33 9.36 13.56
N ILE A 19 -13.37 10.19 13.58
CA ILE A 19 -13.71 11.07 14.70
C ILE A 19 -15.10 10.64 15.18
N ALA A 20 -15.19 10.28 16.46
CA ALA A 20 -16.45 9.82 17.04
C ALA A 20 -16.55 10.18 18.52
N ILE A 21 -17.79 10.26 19.01
CA ILE A 21 -18.07 10.43 20.42
C ILE A 21 -18.15 9.06 21.09
N PHE A 22 -17.43 8.95 22.19
CA PHE A 22 -17.44 7.80 23.08
C PHE A 22 -17.94 8.21 24.46
N THR A 23 -18.48 7.26 25.19
CA THR A 23 -18.94 7.43 26.57
C THR A 23 -18.08 6.57 27.51
N THR A 24 -17.83 7.06 28.71
CA THR A 24 -17.04 6.35 29.72
C THR A 24 -17.59 6.59 31.13
N GLN A 25 -17.18 5.75 32.06
CA GLN A 25 -17.38 5.96 33.49
C GLN A 25 -16.12 6.56 34.16
N ASP A 26 -15.06 6.75 33.39
CA ASP A 26 -13.80 7.30 33.91
C ASP A 26 -13.93 8.79 34.17
N THR A 27 -13.85 9.17 35.43
CA THR A 27 -13.95 10.56 35.86
C THR A 27 -12.72 11.40 35.57
N SER A 28 -11.61 10.78 35.16
CA SER A 28 -10.35 11.45 34.79
C SER A 28 -10.44 12.25 33.48
N VAL A 29 -11.54 12.10 32.72
CA VAL A 29 -11.77 12.88 31.49
C VAL A 29 -11.82 14.38 31.84
N PRO A 30 -10.92 15.18 31.22
CA PRO A 30 -10.87 16.62 31.47
C PRO A 30 -12.21 17.31 31.22
N LEU A 31 -12.59 18.26 32.05
CA LEU A 31 -13.85 18.98 31.89
C LEU A 31 -13.95 19.69 30.52
N SER A 32 -12.84 20.20 30.02
CA SER A 32 -12.74 20.84 28.70
C SER A 32 -12.99 19.86 27.51
N ALA A 33 -12.81 18.56 27.73
CA ALA A 33 -12.99 17.53 26.73
C ALA A 33 -14.40 16.90 26.76
N ARG A 34 -15.19 17.20 27.80
CA ARG A 34 -16.51 16.58 27.95
C ARG A 34 -17.52 17.15 26.97
N ASP A 35 -18.24 16.26 26.31
CA ASP A 35 -19.36 16.61 25.46
C ASP A 35 -20.46 17.29 26.27
N LYS A 36 -20.82 18.52 25.90
CA LYS A 36 -21.77 19.36 26.66
C LYS A 36 -23.18 18.76 26.71
N TYR A 37 -23.62 18.11 25.62
CA TYR A 37 -24.94 17.52 25.55
C TYR A 37 -25.06 16.25 26.41
N LEU A 38 -24.03 15.42 26.42
CA LEU A 38 -23.98 14.22 27.28
C LEU A 38 -23.79 14.59 28.75
N ALA A 39 -22.98 15.61 29.03
CA ALA A 39 -22.76 16.13 30.39
C ALA A 39 -24.07 16.64 31.02
N SER A 40 -24.95 17.30 30.27
CA SER A 40 -26.27 17.73 30.76
C SER A 40 -27.19 16.56 31.18
N ARG A 41 -26.87 15.34 30.74
CA ARG A 41 -27.56 14.09 31.12
C ARG A 41 -26.78 13.23 32.10
N ASN A 42 -25.79 13.79 32.74
CA ASN A 42 -24.92 13.11 33.71
C ASN A 42 -24.12 11.94 33.09
N ILE A 43 -23.81 12.02 31.79
CA ILE A 43 -23.01 11.03 31.05
C ILE A 43 -21.68 11.68 30.67
N ILE A 44 -20.56 11.00 30.97
CA ILE A 44 -19.25 11.47 30.57
C ILE A 44 -19.03 11.00 29.11
N GLY A 45 -19.14 11.92 28.16
CA GLY A 45 -18.84 11.72 26.76
C GLY A 45 -17.64 12.56 26.33
N PHE A 46 -16.90 12.09 25.37
CA PHE A 46 -15.72 12.78 24.82
C PHE A 46 -15.53 12.45 23.34
N SER A 47 -14.90 13.37 22.62
CA SER A 47 -14.50 13.13 21.23
C SER A 47 -13.18 12.39 21.21
N ALA A 48 -13.13 11.27 20.47
CA ALA A 48 -11.92 10.52 20.21
C ALA A 48 -11.59 10.52 18.72
N ILE A 49 -10.30 10.60 18.43
CA ILE A 49 -9.72 10.59 17.08
C ILE A 49 -8.77 9.41 16.99
N GLY A 50 -8.91 8.61 15.94
CA GLY A 50 -8.02 7.47 15.70
C GLY A 50 -8.27 6.80 14.36
N PHE A 51 -7.51 5.76 14.08
CA PHE A 51 -7.67 4.98 12.86
C PHE A 51 -8.36 3.65 13.17
N GLY A 52 -9.42 3.35 12.40
CA GLY A 52 -10.11 2.06 12.51
C GLY A 52 -10.88 1.85 13.81
N LEU A 53 -11.28 2.93 14.48
CA LEU A 53 -12.09 2.84 15.69
C LEU A 53 -13.42 2.14 15.39
N PRO A 54 -13.81 1.11 16.17
CA PRO A 54 -15.10 0.44 16.02
C PRO A 54 -16.27 1.42 16.23
N LEU A 55 -17.20 1.43 15.29
CA LEU A 55 -18.37 2.31 15.31
C LEU A 55 -19.64 1.54 15.72
N THR A 56 -19.55 0.79 16.81
CA THR A 56 -20.67 0.03 17.38
C THR A 56 -20.67 0.22 18.89
N ASP A 57 -21.86 0.42 19.45
CA ASP A 57 -22.10 0.54 20.88
C ASP A 57 -22.18 -0.82 21.61
N GLU A 58 -22.15 -1.91 20.82
CA GLU A 58 -22.22 -3.28 21.33
C GLU A 58 -20.90 -3.74 21.98
N ILE A 59 -19.80 -3.04 21.69
CA ILE A 59 -18.44 -3.40 22.11
C ILE A 59 -17.91 -2.33 23.06
N GLU A 60 -17.33 -2.77 24.18
CA GLU A 60 -16.56 -1.91 25.05
C GLU A 60 -15.09 -1.89 24.61
N LEU A 61 -14.51 -0.71 24.55
CA LEU A 61 -13.12 -0.51 24.17
C LEU A 61 -12.29 -0.09 25.36
N GLU A 62 -11.09 -0.57 25.47
CA GLU A 62 -10.03 -0.01 26.31
C GLU A 62 -9.08 0.78 25.41
N MET A 63 -9.11 2.11 25.53
CA MET A 63 -8.33 3.02 24.71
C MET A 63 -7.12 3.55 25.48
N GLU A 64 -5.98 3.60 24.80
CA GLU A 64 -4.75 4.27 25.23
C GLU A 64 -4.45 5.42 24.27
N GLY A 65 -3.99 6.54 24.83
CA GLY A 65 -3.73 7.73 24.04
C GLY A 65 -3.55 8.96 24.95
N ARG A 66 -3.61 10.13 24.36
CA ARG A 66 -3.40 11.40 25.05
C ARG A 66 -4.46 12.44 24.69
N TRP A 67 -4.67 13.38 25.61
CA TRP A 67 -5.54 14.51 25.34
C TRP A 67 -4.78 15.58 24.56
N GLU A 68 -5.35 16.01 23.44
CA GLU A 68 -4.83 17.11 22.64
C GLU A 68 -5.89 18.22 22.51
N SER A 69 -5.47 19.47 22.69
CA SER A 69 -6.31 20.65 22.50
C SER A 69 -6.01 21.29 21.16
N GLY A 70 -7.04 21.46 20.32
CA GLY A 70 -6.95 22.07 19.00
C GLY A 70 -8.11 23.02 18.72
N GLU A 71 -8.25 23.44 17.48
CA GLU A 71 -9.31 24.38 17.02
C GLU A 71 -10.74 23.89 17.30
N HIS A 72 -10.93 22.57 17.40
CA HIS A 72 -12.23 21.93 17.66
C HIS A 72 -12.43 21.50 19.12
N GLY A 73 -11.61 22.03 20.04
CA GLY A 73 -11.65 21.69 21.46
C GLY A 73 -10.65 20.61 21.86
N THR A 74 -10.80 20.11 23.08
CA THR A 74 -9.94 19.03 23.61
C THR A 74 -10.49 17.68 23.19
N GLN A 75 -9.68 16.89 22.50
CA GLN A 75 -10.03 15.57 21.94
C GLN A 75 -9.04 14.52 22.42
N TYR A 76 -9.49 13.26 22.48
CA TYR A 76 -8.64 12.13 22.86
C TYR A 76 -8.00 11.53 21.59
N GLN A 77 -6.70 11.75 21.43
CA GLN A 77 -5.93 11.14 20.36
C GLN A 77 -5.62 9.70 20.74
N VAL A 78 -6.32 8.77 20.11
CA VAL A 78 -6.17 7.33 20.36
C VAL A 78 -4.90 6.84 19.66
N GLU A 79 -3.96 6.34 20.46
CA GLU A 79 -2.73 5.72 19.98
C GLU A 79 -2.91 4.21 19.81
N ASN A 80 -3.65 3.60 20.75
CA ASN A 80 -3.98 2.18 20.72
C ASN A 80 -5.37 1.94 21.31
N PHE A 81 -6.03 0.86 20.91
CA PHE A 81 -7.26 0.41 21.53
C PHE A 81 -7.38 -1.11 21.49
N MET A 82 -8.03 -1.67 22.49
CA MET A 82 -8.41 -3.08 22.54
C MET A 82 -9.91 -3.21 22.77
N GLU A 83 -10.52 -4.17 22.10
CA GLU A 83 -11.90 -4.56 22.45
C GLU A 83 -11.84 -5.34 23.77
N VAL A 84 -12.58 -4.87 24.77
CA VAL A 84 -12.72 -5.61 26.01
C VAL A 84 -13.60 -6.82 25.72
N VAL A 85 -13.05 -8.03 25.91
CA VAL A 85 -13.82 -9.26 25.74
C VAL A 85 -15.01 -9.19 26.70
N PRO A 86 -16.24 -9.21 26.19
CA PRO A 86 -17.40 -9.01 27.06
C PRO A 86 -17.51 -10.14 28.07
N ARG A 87 -17.59 -9.78 29.34
CA ARG A 87 -17.80 -10.71 30.46
C ARG A 87 -19.20 -10.61 31.06
N THR A 88 -20.06 -9.79 30.45
CA THR A 88 -21.46 -9.63 30.86
C THR A 88 -22.36 -10.30 29.85
N LYS A 89 -23.57 -10.67 30.26
CA LYS A 89 -24.60 -11.25 29.42
C LYS A 89 -24.90 -10.36 28.21
N GLU A 90 -25.15 -9.09 28.45
CA GLU A 90 -25.50 -8.08 27.43
C GLU A 90 -24.37 -7.92 26.43
N GLY A 91 -23.12 -7.86 26.91
CA GLY A 91 -21.95 -7.74 26.07
C GLY A 91 -21.70 -8.96 25.18
N ILE A 92 -21.84 -10.19 25.71
CA ILE A 92 -21.70 -11.42 24.94
C ILE A 92 -22.80 -11.53 23.88
N LEU A 93 -24.04 -11.24 24.23
CA LEU A 93 -25.15 -11.26 23.30
C LEU A 93 -24.98 -10.20 22.19
N GLY A 94 -24.57 -8.97 22.55
CA GLY A 94 -24.26 -7.92 21.59
C GLY A 94 -23.16 -8.34 20.62
N TYR A 95 -22.05 -8.86 21.13
CA TYR A 95 -20.93 -9.34 20.31
C TYR A 95 -21.33 -10.45 19.32
N LEU A 96 -22.07 -11.45 19.79
CA LEU A 96 -22.53 -12.55 18.95
C LEU A 96 -23.54 -12.10 17.88
N SER A 97 -24.35 -11.07 18.20
CA SER A 97 -25.41 -10.54 17.34
C SER A 97 -24.95 -9.48 16.36
N SER A 98 -23.75 -8.93 16.52
CA SER A 98 -23.20 -7.79 15.76
C SER A 98 -23.08 -8.03 14.23
N GLY A 99 -23.28 -9.27 13.77
CA GLY A 99 -23.06 -9.68 12.39
C GLY A 99 -21.60 -10.00 12.06
N ALA A 100 -20.66 -9.80 13.01
CA ALA A 100 -19.26 -10.14 12.87
C ALA A 100 -19.03 -11.65 12.68
N ILE A 101 -19.91 -12.49 13.27
CA ILE A 101 -19.79 -13.95 13.20
C ILE A 101 -20.85 -14.51 12.25
N LYS A 102 -20.40 -15.05 11.12
CA LYS A 102 -21.31 -15.65 10.13
C LYS A 102 -22.10 -16.81 10.72
N GLY A 103 -23.43 -16.76 10.54
CA GLY A 103 -24.32 -17.83 10.97
C GLY A 103 -24.86 -17.66 12.39
N ILE A 104 -24.48 -16.62 13.13
CA ILE A 104 -25.05 -16.27 14.41
C ILE A 104 -25.84 -14.98 14.26
N GLY A 105 -27.17 -15.06 14.33
CA GLY A 105 -28.04 -13.90 14.47
C GLY A 105 -28.57 -13.81 15.90
N PRO A 106 -29.39 -12.77 16.24
CA PRO A 106 -29.83 -12.50 17.61
C PRO A 106 -30.50 -13.71 18.31
N LYS A 107 -31.36 -14.44 17.61
CA LYS A 107 -32.01 -15.64 18.16
C LYS A 107 -31.03 -16.76 18.46
N MET A 108 -30.02 -16.96 17.60
CA MET A 108 -29.00 -17.98 17.79
C MET A 108 -28.04 -17.57 18.91
N ALA A 109 -27.67 -16.30 18.99
CA ALA A 109 -26.87 -15.76 20.07
C ALA A 109 -27.51 -16.01 21.44
N ASP A 110 -28.81 -15.73 21.59
CA ASP A 110 -29.56 -16.01 22.82
C ASP A 110 -29.58 -17.51 23.16
N THR A 111 -29.76 -18.36 22.15
CA THR A 111 -29.74 -19.82 22.36
C THR A 111 -28.38 -20.33 22.80
N ILE A 112 -27.29 -19.83 22.20
CA ILE A 112 -25.91 -20.15 22.58
C ILE A 112 -25.64 -19.69 24.00
N PHE A 113 -25.99 -18.44 24.31
CA PHE A 113 -25.76 -17.88 25.63
C PHE A 113 -26.55 -18.59 26.74
N ARG A 114 -27.81 -18.96 26.51
CA ARG A 114 -28.60 -19.75 27.47
C ARG A 114 -27.96 -21.08 27.81
N LYS A 115 -27.23 -21.68 26.88
CA LYS A 115 -26.58 -22.98 27.10
C LYS A 115 -25.25 -22.86 27.80
N PHE A 116 -24.42 -21.88 27.44
CA PHE A 116 -23.04 -21.79 27.88
C PHE A 116 -22.76 -20.61 28.81
N GLY A 117 -23.72 -19.68 28.96
CA GLY A 117 -23.59 -18.51 29.85
C GLY A 117 -22.35 -17.67 29.55
N LEU A 118 -21.66 -17.25 30.59
CA LEU A 118 -20.46 -16.42 30.48
C LEU A 118 -19.26 -17.15 29.85
N GLN A 119 -19.27 -18.48 29.78
CA GLN A 119 -18.22 -19.29 29.15
C GLN A 119 -18.38 -19.38 27.62
N THR A 120 -19.38 -18.74 27.04
CA THR A 120 -19.70 -18.86 25.60
C THR A 120 -18.48 -18.57 24.71
N LEU A 121 -17.77 -17.48 24.96
CA LEU A 121 -16.65 -17.07 24.12
C LEU A 121 -15.43 -18.00 24.31
N GLU A 122 -15.19 -18.46 25.54
CA GLU A 122 -14.15 -19.45 25.87
C GLU A 122 -14.41 -20.79 25.17
N ILE A 123 -15.69 -21.23 25.14
CA ILE A 123 -16.08 -22.46 24.44
C ILE A 123 -15.93 -22.29 22.92
N MET A 124 -16.28 -21.12 22.36
CA MET A 124 -16.10 -20.86 20.94
C MET A 124 -14.63 -20.85 20.52
N GLU A 125 -13.73 -20.46 21.43
CA GLU A 125 -12.29 -20.41 21.21
C GLU A 125 -11.64 -21.78 21.38
N ASN A 126 -11.88 -22.44 22.51
CA ASN A 126 -11.15 -23.64 22.92
C ASN A 126 -11.85 -24.96 22.57
N ASN A 127 -13.19 -24.94 22.49
CA ASN A 127 -14.02 -26.15 22.31
C ASN A 127 -15.23 -25.93 21.42
N PRO A 128 -15.05 -25.43 20.19
CA PRO A 128 -16.17 -25.05 19.32
C PRO A 128 -17.11 -26.20 18.96
N GLN A 129 -16.66 -27.46 19.09
CA GLN A 129 -17.49 -28.64 18.87
C GLN A 129 -18.70 -28.73 19.81
N GLU A 130 -18.61 -28.11 21.00
CA GLU A 130 -19.74 -28.03 21.94
C GLU A 130 -20.95 -27.31 21.36
N LEU A 131 -20.76 -26.42 20.37
CA LEU A 131 -21.82 -25.74 19.66
C LEU A 131 -22.73 -26.68 18.86
N LEU A 132 -22.24 -27.86 18.46
CA LEU A 132 -23.05 -28.88 17.79
C LEU A 132 -24.20 -29.40 18.68
N LYS A 133 -24.06 -29.26 20.01
CA LYS A 133 -25.13 -29.62 20.96
C LYS A 133 -26.32 -28.64 20.93
N ILE A 134 -26.25 -27.60 20.09
CA ILE A 134 -27.30 -26.58 19.92
C ILE A 134 -28.13 -26.92 18.69
N ARG A 135 -29.43 -27.03 18.86
CA ARG A 135 -30.37 -27.24 17.75
C ARG A 135 -30.24 -26.11 16.73
N GLY A 136 -29.98 -26.47 15.47
CA GLY A 136 -29.81 -25.50 14.37
C GLY A 136 -28.36 -25.10 14.07
N ILE A 137 -27.39 -25.75 14.73
CA ILE A 137 -25.97 -25.68 14.36
C ILE A 137 -25.57 -27.05 13.80
N SER A 138 -25.38 -27.13 12.48
CA SER A 138 -24.83 -28.27 11.77
C SER A 138 -23.30 -28.15 11.67
N GLU A 139 -22.61 -29.24 11.33
CA GLU A 139 -21.15 -29.21 11.09
C GLU A 139 -20.73 -28.13 10.09
N LYS A 140 -21.48 -27.98 8.98
CA LYS A 140 -21.24 -26.94 7.97
C LYS A 140 -21.37 -25.52 8.57
N LYS A 141 -22.37 -25.33 9.44
CA LYS A 141 -22.59 -24.05 10.11
C LYS A 141 -21.54 -23.81 11.18
N LEU A 142 -21.16 -24.82 11.91
CA LEU A 142 -20.06 -24.75 12.87
C LEU A 142 -18.75 -24.31 12.18
N ALA A 143 -18.39 -24.94 11.06
CA ALA A 143 -17.20 -24.56 10.30
C ALA A 143 -17.22 -23.08 9.89
N ALA A 144 -18.37 -22.55 9.42
CA ALA A 144 -18.50 -21.14 9.08
C ALA A 144 -18.41 -20.22 10.30
N ILE A 145 -18.94 -20.63 11.46
CA ILE A 145 -18.83 -19.88 12.72
C ILE A 145 -17.37 -19.81 13.16
N VAL A 146 -16.68 -20.97 13.23
CA VAL A 146 -15.28 -21.06 13.66
C VAL A 146 -14.37 -20.25 12.72
N GLU A 147 -14.55 -20.39 11.42
CA GLU A 147 -13.76 -19.62 10.44
C GLU A 147 -13.96 -18.12 10.60
N SER A 148 -15.19 -17.64 10.75
CA SER A 148 -15.46 -16.20 10.89
C SER A 148 -15.03 -15.65 12.24
N TYR A 149 -15.19 -16.44 13.33
CA TYR A 149 -14.74 -16.06 14.66
C TYR A 149 -13.22 -15.95 14.72
N GLY A 150 -12.50 -16.94 14.18
CA GLY A 150 -11.03 -16.92 14.11
C GLY A 150 -10.48 -15.77 13.27
N LYS A 151 -11.09 -15.50 12.11
CA LYS A 151 -10.70 -14.33 11.28
C LYS A 151 -10.85 -13.01 12.00
N ASN A 152 -11.92 -12.83 12.76
CA ASN A 152 -12.15 -11.61 13.53
C ASN A 152 -11.15 -11.47 14.70
N GLN A 153 -10.78 -12.58 15.34
CA GLN A 153 -9.77 -12.59 16.39
C GLN A 153 -8.41 -12.18 15.83
N VAL A 154 -7.97 -12.81 14.74
CA VAL A 154 -6.69 -12.47 14.07
C VAL A 154 -6.69 -11.04 13.58
N PHE A 155 -7.80 -10.56 13.01
CA PHE A 155 -7.93 -9.17 12.58
C PHE A 155 -7.72 -8.18 13.74
N ARG A 156 -8.39 -8.42 14.88
CA ARG A 156 -8.26 -7.57 16.07
C ARG A 156 -6.83 -7.56 16.62
N GLU A 157 -6.22 -8.74 16.73
CA GLU A 157 -4.84 -8.87 17.21
C GLU A 157 -3.87 -8.10 16.31
N LEU A 158 -4.03 -8.22 14.98
CA LEU A 158 -3.24 -7.47 14.02
C LEU A 158 -3.46 -5.96 14.11
N MET A 159 -4.72 -5.52 14.26
CA MET A 159 -5.04 -4.10 14.41
C MET A 159 -4.36 -3.52 15.65
N THR A 160 -4.44 -4.22 16.78
CA THR A 160 -3.79 -3.81 18.02
C THR A 160 -2.28 -3.74 17.88
N PHE A 161 -1.67 -4.79 17.33
CA PHE A 161 -0.22 -4.87 17.16
C PHE A 161 0.32 -3.82 16.16
N LEU A 162 -0.43 -3.54 15.09
CA LEU A 162 0.01 -2.66 14.01
C LEU A 162 -0.44 -1.20 14.18
N ALA A 163 -1.24 -0.89 15.20
CA ALA A 163 -1.73 0.46 15.49
C ALA A 163 -0.60 1.52 15.62
N PRO A 164 0.51 1.26 16.34
CA PRO A 164 1.61 2.21 16.48
C PRO A 164 2.24 2.61 15.13
N PHE A 165 2.14 1.74 14.12
CA PHE A 165 2.69 1.95 12.78
C PHE A 165 1.71 2.62 11.82
N LYS A 166 0.56 3.08 12.33
CA LYS A 166 -0.51 3.73 11.54
C LYS A 166 -0.99 2.86 10.35
N VAL A 167 -1.03 1.55 10.56
CA VAL A 167 -1.51 0.59 9.56
C VAL A 167 -3.03 0.60 9.56
N THR A 168 -3.62 0.88 8.40
CA THR A 168 -5.07 1.00 8.25
C THR A 168 -5.77 -0.37 8.23
N PRO A 169 -7.06 -0.45 8.57
CA PRO A 169 -7.86 -1.69 8.48
C PRO A 169 -7.81 -2.34 7.09
N LYS A 170 -7.80 -1.52 6.03
CA LYS A 170 -7.65 -2.00 4.65
C LYS A 170 -6.34 -2.76 4.44
N LYS A 171 -5.24 -2.26 4.99
CA LYS A 171 -3.93 -2.92 4.93
C LYS A 171 -3.91 -4.22 5.76
N VAL A 172 -4.54 -4.22 6.93
CA VAL A 172 -4.68 -5.45 7.75
C VAL A 172 -5.47 -6.51 7.00
N ASN A 173 -6.57 -6.14 6.33
CA ASN A 173 -7.31 -7.07 5.47
C ASN A 173 -6.47 -7.62 4.30
N MET A 174 -5.54 -6.84 3.77
CA MET A 174 -4.61 -7.33 2.73
C MET A 174 -3.60 -8.34 3.29
N ILE A 175 -3.13 -8.14 4.53
CA ILE A 175 -2.30 -9.11 5.24
C ILE A 175 -3.06 -10.42 5.42
N LEU A 176 -4.29 -10.35 5.96
CA LEU A 176 -5.14 -11.52 6.16
C LEU A 176 -5.46 -12.26 4.88
N LYS A 177 -5.72 -11.52 3.80
CA LYS A 177 -5.97 -12.12 2.47
C LYS A 177 -4.75 -12.91 1.97
N LYS A 178 -3.53 -12.45 2.30
CA LYS A 178 -2.29 -13.07 1.84
C LYS A 178 -1.81 -14.22 2.72
N PHE A 179 -1.90 -14.07 4.04
CA PHE A 179 -1.29 -14.98 5.01
C PHE A 179 -2.32 -15.74 5.86
N GLY A 180 -3.60 -15.37 5.79
CA GLY A 180 -4.66 -16.03 6.55
C GLY A 180 -4.44 -15.97 8.06
N ASN A 181 -4.68 -17.10 8.72
CA ASN A 181 -4.54 -17.23 10.19
C ASN A 181 -3.07 -17.19 10.67
N GLU A 182 -2.10 -17.43 9.79
CA GLU A 182 -0.67 -17.35 10.12
C GLU A 182 -0.15 -15.90 10.19
N SER A 183 -1.00 -14.93 9.89
CA SER A 183 -0.61 -13.52 9.79
C SER A 183 0.07 -12.97 11.05
N VAL A 184 -0.42 -13.34 12.23
CA VAL A 184 0.15 -12.91 13.53
C VAL A 184 1.54 -13.48 13.72
N ASP A 185 1.71 -14.77 13.48
CA ASP A 185 2.99 -15.46 13.60
C ASP A 185 4.03 -14.91 12.63
N ILE A 186 3.62 -14.69 11.38
CA ILE A 186 4.48 -14.10 10.35
C ILE A 186 4.94 -12.69 10.76
N ILE A 187 4.06 -11.87 11.28
CA ILE A 187 4.44 -10.51 11.68
C ILE A 187 5.38 -10.51 12.88
N ARG A 188 5.16 -11.39 13.84
CA ARG A 188 6.01 -11.48 15.03
C ARG A 188 7.40 -12.03 14.76
N HIS A 189 7.51 -13.05 13.89
CA HIS A 189 8.77 -13.79 13.70
C HIS A 189 9.44 -13.52 12.35
N ARG A 190 8.68 -13.07 11.33
CA ARG A 190 9.17 -12.83 9.96
C ARG A 190 8.58 -11.56 9.36
N PRO A 191 8.63 -10.39 10.05
CA PRO A 191 7.93 -9.17 9.65
C PRO A 191 8.30 -8.67 8.26
N TYR A 192 9.51 -8.94 7.79
CA TYR A 192 9.96 -8.51 6.45
C TYR A 192 9.21 -9.20 5.30
N MET A 193 8.46 -10.28 5.56
CA MET A 193 7.51 -10.84 4.58
C MET A 193 6.37 -9.88 4.23
N LEU A 194 6.09 -8.88 5.06
CA LEU A 194 5.13 -7.82 4.77
C LEU A 194 5.49 -6.98 3.54
N SER A 195 6.76 -6.93 3.15
CA SER A 195 7.21 -6.25 1.92
C SER A 195 6.53 -6.80 0.66
N ALA A 196 6.07 -8.05 0.72
CA ALA A 196 5.32 -8.68 -0.35
C ALA A 196 3.82 -8.33 -0.36
N VAL A 197 3.33 -7.53 0.60
CA VAL A 197 1.94 -7.04 0.67
C VAL A 197 1.88 -5.64 0.07
N LYS A 198 1.01 -5.43 -0.92
CA LYS A 198 0.85 -4.12 -1.57
C LYS A 198 0.56 -3.02 -0.53
N GLY A 199 1.31 -1.93 -0.60
CA GLY A 199 1.13 -0.78 0.30
C GLY A 199 1.97 -0.81 1.58
N PHE A 200 2.81 -1.84 1.78
CA PHE A 200 3.83 -1.87 2.82
C PHE A 200 5.19 -1.49 2.23
N GLY A 201 5.63 -0.27 2.51
CA GLY A 201 6.98 0.17 2.16
C GLY A 201 8.01 -0.31 3.19
N PHE A 202 9.27 -0.38 2.77
CA PHE A 202 10.38 -0.82 3.61
C PHE A 202 10.43 -0.12 4.98
N LEU A 203 10.28 1.21 5.01
CA LEU A 203 10.36 1.96 6.26
C LEU A 203 9.32 1.52 7.31
N THR A 204 8.09 1.23 6.88
CA THR A 204 7.04 0.72 7.79
C THR A 204 7.37 -0.70 8.24
N VAL A 205 7.82 -1.55 7.32
CA VAL A 205 8.18 -2.95 7.63
C VAL A 205 9.39 -3.00 8.56
N ASP A 206 10.39 -2.15 8.35
CA ASP A 206 11.58 -2.05 9.20
C ASP A 206 11.24 -1.57 10.62
N ALA A 207 10.34 -0.60 10.75
CA ALA A 207 9.86 -0.18 12.05
C ALA A 207 9.16 -1.32 12.81
N ILE A 208 8.32 -2.12 12.12
CA ILE A 208 7.69 -3.32 12.69
C ILE A 208 8.75 -4.36 13.08
N GLY A 209 9.71 -4.64 12.19
CA GLY A 209 10.77 -5.61 12.43
C GLY A 209 11.65 -5.26 13.63
N ARG A 210 11.99 -4.00 13.79
CA ARG A 210 12.73 -3.51 14.97
C ARG A 210 11.96 -3.71 16.27
N GLN A 211 10.65 -3.47 16.27
CA GLN A 211 9.80 -3.72 17.45
C GLN A 211 9.68 -5.22 17.76
N CYS A 212 9.73 -6.08 16.74
CA CYS A 212 9.75 -7.54 16.91
C CYS A 212 11.13 -8.08 17.35
N CYS A 213 12.10 -7.22 17.66
CA CYS A 213 13.46 -7.59 18.03
C CYS A 213 14.15 -8.50 17.00
N CYS A 214 13.82 -8.36 15.71
CA CYS A 214 14.51 -9.07 14.64
C CYS A 214 15.98 -8.65 14.57
N ALA A 215 16.83 -9.57 14.13
CA ALA A 215 18.25 -9.28 13.95
C ALA A 215 18.43 -8.12 12.97
N LEU A 216 19.23 -7.12 13.35
CA LEU A 216 19.44 -5.91 12.54
C LEU A 216 20.16 -6.20 11.22
N ASN A 217 20.93 -7.30 11.16
CA ASN A 217 21.59 -7.80 9.96
C ASN A 217 20.82 -8.92 9.26
N ASP A 218 19.51 -9.09 9.54
CA ASP A 218 18.66 -10.06 8.87
C ASP A 218 18.74 -9.88 7.34
N PRO A 219 19.05 -10.95 6.58
CA PRO A 219 19.12 -10.88 5.12
C PRO A 219 17.82 -10.40 4.45
N MET A 220 16.65 -10.68 5.03
CA MET A 220 15.37 -10.19 4.50
C MET A 220 15.22 -8.68 4.72
N ARG A 221 15.71 -8.16 5.84
CA ARG A 221 15.79 -6.73 6.10
C ARG A 221 16.64 -6.02 5.06
N ILE A 222 17.86 -6.53 4.83
CA ILE A 222 18.81 -5.98 3.85
C ILE A 222 18.22 -6.06 2.43
N SER A 223 17.61 -7.18 2.07
CA SER A 223 16.94 -7.36 0.77
C SER A 223 15.79 -6.36 0.59
N GLY A 224 14.96 -6.15 1.60
CA GLY A 224 13.88 -5.16 1.58
C GLY A 224 14.39 -3.73 1.41
N CYS A 225 15.52 -3.39 2.04
CA CYS A 225 16.20 -2.11 1.89
C CYS A 225 16.72 -1.90 0.47
N ILE A 226 17.43 -2.87 -0.10
CA ILE A 226 17.91 -2.83 -1.49
C ILE A 226 16.73 -2.65 -2.46
N GLY A 227 15.65 -3.42 -2.28
CA GLY A 227 14.43 -3.28 -3.09
C GLY A 227 13.80 -1.89 -2.98
N HIS A 228 13.84 -1.27 -1.80
CA HIS A 228 13.36 0.09 -1.60
C HIS A 228 14.22 1.11 -2.37
N ILE A 229 15.55 1.02 -2.28
CA ILE A 229 16.50 1.88 -2.99
C ILE A 229 16.27 1.79 -4.51
N MET A 230 16.17 0.57 -5.04
CA MET A 230 15.93 0.36 -6.47
C MET A 230 14.56 0.92 -6.93
N ASN A 231 13.53 0.74 -6.11
CA ASN A 231 12.20 1.31 -6.39
C ASN A 231 12.20 2.84 -6.33
N GLN A 232 12.99 3.44 -5.45
CA GLN A 232 13.12 4.88 -5.38
C GLN A 232 13.84 5.43 -6.62
N ALA A 233 14.94 4.81 -7.03
CA ALA A 233 15.66 5.15 -8.26
C ALA A 233 14.74 5.09 -9.50
N MET A 234 13.89 4.07 -9.59
CA MET A 234 12.90 3.94 -10.68
C MET A 234 11.91 5.11 -10.69
N LYS A 235 11.41 5.55 -9.53
CA LYS A 235 10.51 6.72 -9.43
C LYS A 235 11.18 8.01 -9.87
N GLU A 236 12.49 8.12 -9.69
CA GLU A 236 13.32 9.24 -10.13
C GLU A 236 13.71 9.16 -11.60
N GLY A 237 13.27 8.09 -12.31
CA GLY A 237 13.51 7.88 -13.73
C GLY A 237 14.82 7.14 -14.07
N HIS A 238 15.46 6.55 -13.09
CA HIS A 238 16.67 5.76 -13.31
C HIS A 238 16.35 4.29 -13.60
N LEU A 239 17.03 3.70 -14.56
CA LEU A 239 16.88 2.27 -14.91
C LEU A 239 17.77 1.40 -14.01
N PHE A 240 18.90 1.90 -13.59
CA PHE A 240 19.90 1.20 -12.75
C PHE A 240 20.49 2.14 -11.71
N LYS A 241 21.21 1.57 -10.76
CA LYS A 241 22.12 2.28 -9.85
C LYS A 241 23.50 1.62 -9.87
N GLN A 242 24.52 2.42 -9.59
CA GLN A 242 25.88 1.89 -9.42
C GLN A 242 25.95 1.05 -8.13
N ARG A 243 26.67 -0.06 -8.19
CA ARG A 243 26.81 -0.99 -7.06
C ARG A 243 27.26 -0.31 -5.77
N GLN A 244 28.26 0.57 -5.88
CA GLN A 244 28.78 1.30 -4.72
C GLN A 244 27.74 2.25 -4.11
N GLU A 245 26.90 2.87 -4.94
CA GLU A 245 25.80 3.74 -4.47
C GLU A 245 24.76 2.92 -3.70
N VAL A 246 24.37 1.76 -4.24
CA VAL A 246 23.41 0.88 -3.55
C VAL A 246 23.94 0.42 -2.21
N ILE A 247 25.22 0.03 -2.13
CA ILE A 247 25.85 -0.39 -0.88
C ILE A 247 25.89 0.78 0.13
N ARG A 248 26.35 1.95 -0.29
CA ARG A 248 26.41 3.14 0.57
C ARG A 248 25.04 3.52 1.12
N GLU A 249 24.04 3.65 0.25
CA GLU A 249 22.68 4.02 0.65
C GLU A 249 22.05 2.97 1.57
N ALA A 250 22.30 1.67 1.29
CA ALA A 250 21.83 0.61 2.16
C ALA A 250 22.46 0.68 3.55
N LEU A 251 23.79 0.91 3.65
CA LEU A 251 24.47 1.05 4.93
C LEU A 251 23.95 2.27 5.72
N GLU A 252 23.80 3.41 5.06
CA GLU A 252 23.24 4.62 5.66
C GLU A 252 21.82 4.39 6.20
N MET A 253 20.96 3.72 5.44
CA MET A 253 19.57 3.47 5.82
C MET A 253 19.45 2.41 6.91
N LEU A 254 20.20 1.30 6.80
CA LEU A 254 20.12 0.17 7.73
C LEU A 254 20.77 0.46 9.08
N ASN A 255 21.81 1.32 9.13
CA ASN A 255 22.49 1.71 10.35
C ASN A 255 22.00 3.06 10.92
N ARG A 256 20.97 3.68 10.30
CA ARG A 256 20.40 4.93 10.80
C ARG A 256 19.94 4.77 12.26
N ASP A 257 20.26 5.77 13.08
CA ASP A 257 19.90 5.87 14.50
C ASP A 257 20.50 4.76 15.39
N LEU A 258 21.54 4.06 14.90
CA LEU A 258 22.28 3.08 15.68
C LEU A 258 23.60 3.68 16.20
N GLN A 259 23.91 3.39 17.47
CA GLN A 259 25.20 3.80 18.07
C GLN A 259 26.38 2.99 17.53
N VAL A 260 26.14 1.78 17.05
CA VAL A 260 27.14 0.86 16.50
C VAL A 260 26.61 0.32 15.16
N MET A 261 27.50 0.20 14.19
CA MET A 261 27.16 -0.41 12.89
C MET A 261 26.73 -1.86 13.08
N ALA A 262 25.45 -2.13 12.83
CA ALA A 262 24.88 -3.48 12.92
C ALA A 262 24.92 -4.24 11.58
N VAL A 263 25.03 -3.52 10.46
CA VAL A 263 25.11 -4.09 9.10
C VAL A 263 26.39 -3.60 8.46
N SER A 264 27.20 -4.56 8.00
CA SER A 264 28.46 -4.31 7.30
C SER A 264 28.29 -4.30 5.78
N GLU A 265 29.27 -3.78 5.07
CA GLU A 265 29.34 -3.86 3.59
C GLU A 265 29.34 -5.31 3.09
N GLN A 266 29.98 -6.21 3.86
CA GLN A 266 30.00 -7.63 3.55
C GLN A 266 28.59 -8.26 3.60
N ASP A 267 27.78 -7.88 4.60
CA ASP A 267 26.39 -8.35 4.71
C ASP A 267 25.57 -7.91 3.51
N VAL A 268 25.67 -6.63 3.12
CA VAL A 268 24.96 -6.08 1.94
C VAL A 268 25.42 -6.79 0.66
N SER A 269 26.74 -6.99 0.49
CA SER A 269 27.29 -7.67 -0.69
C SER A 269 26.86 -9.13 -0.80
N GLN A 270 26.77 -9.85 0.32
CA GLN A 270 26.24 -11.22 0.34
C GLN A 270 24.78 -11.28 -0.06
N VAL A 271 23.96 -10.32 0.40
CA VAL A 271 22.55 -10.26 0.02
C VAL A 271 22.39 -9.88 -1.44
N LEU A 272 23.18 -8.94 -1.97
CA LEU A 272 23.20 -8.62 -3.40
C LEU A 272 23.49 -9.87 -4.24
N TYR A 273 24.50 -10.65 -3.86
CA TYR A 273 24.83 -11.90 -4.54
C TYR A 273 23.68 -12.91 -4.53
N ARG A 274 22.97 -13.05 -3.38
CA ARG A 274 21.77 -13.91 -3.28
C ARG A 274 20.64 -13.43 -4.19
N LEU A 275 20.39 -12.12 -4.26
CA LEU A 275 19.37 -11.54 -5.12
C LEU A 275 19.64 -11.78 -6.61
N VAL A 276 20.94 -11.78 -7.02
CA VAL A 276 21.33 -12.18 -8.38
C VAL A 276 21.03 -13.66 -8.64
N LEU A 277 21.41 -14.55 -7.71
CA LEU A 277 21.12 -15.99 -7.84
C LEU A 277 19.62 -16.29 -7.91
N GLN A 278 18.82 -15.52 -7.17
CA GLN A 278 17.35 -15.62 -7.18
C GLN A 278 16.71 -14.95 -8.41
N LYS A 279 17.49 -14.36 -9.29
CA LYS A 279 17.03 -13.59 -10.44
C LYS A 279 16.06 -12.45 -10.06
N SER A 280 16.26 -11.85 -8.90
CA SER A 280 15.47 -10.70 -8.44
C SER A 280 16.07 -9.38 -8.90
N ILE A 281 17.39 -9.35 -9.14
CA ILE A 281 18.13 -8.25 -9.72
C ILE A 281 19.08 -8.79 -10.80
N VAL A 282 19.50 -7.90 -11.70
CA VAL A 282 20.54 -8.15 -12.69
C VAL A 282 21.70 -7.24 -12.41
N VAL A 283 22.92 -7.76 -12.48
CA VAL A 283 24.15 -6.99 -12.39
C VAL A 283 24.88 -7.10 -13.72
N GLU A 284 25.10 -5.97 -14.35
CA GLU A 284 25.88 -5.84 -15.58
C GLU A 284 27.03 -4.88 -15.30
N GLU A 285 28.25 -5.40 -15.27
CA GLU A 285 29.44 -4.67 -14.77
C GLU A 285 29.20 -4.17 -13.32
N GLU A 286 29.17 -2.86 -13.12
CA GLU A 286 28.89 -2.22 -11.82
C GLU A 286 27.44 -1.68 -11.71
N ARG A 287 26.57 -1.95 -12.71
CA ARG A 287 25.18 -1.49 -12.76
C ARG A 287 24.26 -2.55 -12.19
N ILE A 288 23.44 -2.14 -11.22
CA ILE A 288 22.41 -2.99 -10.62
C ILE A 288 21.05 -2.55 -11.17
N TYR A 289 20.34 -3.48 -11.78
CA TYR A 289 18.98 -3.32 -12.30
C TYR A 289 18.00 -4.15 -11.48
N SER A 290 16.76 -3.68 -11.35
CA SER A 290 15.69 -4.64 -11.11
C SER A 290 15.45 -5.46 -12.37
N ILE A 291 14.96 -6.69 -12.21
CA ILE A 291 14.73 -7.57 -13.37
C ILE A 291 13.85 -6.90 -14.45
N ARG A 292 12.81 -6.19 -14.00
CA ARG A 292 11.87 -5.51 -14.88
C ARG A 292 12.52 -4.41 -15.72
N GLN A 293 13.32 -3.54 -15.09
CA GLN A 293 14.00 -2.46 -15.82
C GLN A 293 15.02 -3.01 -16.83
N TYR A 294 15.74 -4.06 -16.45
CA TYR A 294 16.67 -4.73 -17.36
C TYR A 294 15.97 -5.31 -18.59
N GLU A 295 14.85 -6.00 -18.37
CA GLU A 295 14.05 -6.56 -19.45
C GLU A 295 13.47 -5.46 -20.35
N GLU A 296 12.91 -4.40 -19.80
CA GLU A 296 12.36 -3.25 -20.54
C GLU A 296 13.44 -2.56 -21.40
N GLU A 297 14.63 -2.32 -20.84
CA GLU A 297 15.75 -1.71 -21.56
C GLU A 297 16.25 -2.63 -22.68
N THR A 298 16.48 -3.91 -22.38
CA THR A 298 17.00 -4.89 -23.34
C THR A 298 16.02 -5.12 -24.49
N GLN A 299 14.72 -5.23 -24.20
CA GLN A 299 13.68 -5.37 -25.22
C GLN A 299 13.61 -4.14 -26.10
N THR A 300 13.65 -2.94 -25.50
CA THR A 300 13.66 -1.68 -26.26
C THR A 300 14.87 -1.58 -27.15
N ALA A 301 16.06 -1.87 -26.63
CA ALA A 301 17.30 -1.89 -27.42
C ALA A 301 17.22 -2.88 -28.58
N SER A 302 16.68 -4.08 -28.33
CA SER A 302 16.50 -5.11 -29.38
C SER A 302 15.52 -4.66 -30.47
N MET A 303 14.43 -4.00 -30.09
CA MET A 303 13.44 -3.45 -31.04
C MET A 303 14.07 -2.34 -31.90
N ILE A 304 14.82 -1.43 -31.28
CA ILE A 304 15.55 -0.35 -31.98
C ILE A 304 16.59 -0.96 -32.94
N ALA A 305 17.39 -1.91 -32.44
CA ALA A 305 18.42 -2.57 -33.28
C ALA A 305 17.81 -3.27 -34.52
N ARG A 306 16.69 -3.99 -34.30
CA ARG A 306 15.95 -4.62 -35.42
C ARG A 306 15.46 -3.58 -36.43
N ARG A 307 14.90 -2.47 -35.95
CA ARG A 307 14.40 -1.41 -36.80
C ARG A 307 15.52 -0.76 -37.62
N LEU A 308 16.69 -0.57 -37.04
CA LEU A 308 17.85 0.01 -37.71
C LEU A 308 18.44 -0.89 -38.80
N LEU A 309 18.19 -2.20 -38.77
CA LEU A 309 18.58 -3.15 -39.80
C LEU A 309 17.63 -3.15 -41.02
N GLU A 310 16.44 -2.54 -40.91
CA GLU A 310 15.54 -2.39 -42.05
C GLU A 310 16.16 -1.44 -43.09
N LYS A 311 16.10 -1.85 -44.37
CA LYS A 311 16.60 -0.99 -45.44
C LYS A 311 15.73 0.26 -45.56
N PRO A 312 16.30 1.47 -45.53
CA PRO A 312 15.53 2.67 -45.73
C PRO A 312 14.88 2.71 -47.11
N VAL A 313 13.61 3.07 -47.14
CA VAL A 313 12.94 3.34 -48.43
C VAL A 313 13.28 4.78 -48.80
N LEU A 314 14.18 4.93 -49.77
CA LEU A 314 14.54 6.23 -50.31
C LEU A 314 13.34 6.79 -51.11
N LEU A 315 12.52 7.60 -50.48
CA LEU A 315 11.45 8.35 -51.15
C LEU A 315 11.97 9.75 -51.48
N SER A 316 11.79 10.12 -52.76
CA SER A 316 11.96 11.55 -53.13
C SER A 316 10.76 12.32 -52.61
N ILE A 317 10.99 13.18 -51.61
CA ILE A 317 9.91 13.91 -50.89
C ILE A 317 9.86 15.38 -51.29
N GLU A 318 10.76 15.86 -52.18
CA GLU A 318 10.87 17.31 -52.48
C GLU A 318 9.58 17.90 -53.03
N PRO A 319 8.86 17.26 -54.00
CA PRO A 319 7.61 17.83 -54.50
C PRO A 319 6.54 17.96 -53.43
N GLU A 320 6.42 16.94 -52.56
CA GLU A 320 5.47 16.90 -51.44
C GLU A 320 5.85 17.88 -50.33
N LEU A 321 7.14 18.08 -50.10
CA LEU A 321 7.65 19.08 -49.14
C LEU A 321 7.29 20.51 -49.59
N GLU A 322 7.46 20.83 -50.87
CA GLU A 322 7.04 22.13 -51.39
C GLU A 322 5.51 22.30 -51.33
N LYS A 323 4.79 21.26 -51.74
CA LYS A 323 3.32 21.21 -51.67
C LYS A 323 2.81 21.38 -50.25
N ALA A 324 3.42 20.70 -49.28
CA ALA A 324 3.07 20.84 -47.85
C ALA A 324 3.26 22.25 -47.34
N GLN A 325 4.38 22.90 -47.67
CA GLN A 325 4.65 24.28 -47.25
C GLN A 325 3.60 25.22 -47.81
N LYS A 326 3.24 25.09 -49.11
CA LYS A 326 2.21 25.92 -49.77
C LYS A 326 0.83 25.67 -49.13
N THR A 327 0.43 24.43 -48.97
CA THR A 327 -0.91 24.05 -48.45
C THR A 327 -1.12 24.46 -47.01
N LEU A 328 -0.09 24.31 -46.18
CA LEU A 328 -0.14 24.61 -44.74
C LEU A 328 0.18 26.08 -44.44
N GLY A 329 0.61 26.86 -45.42
CA GLY A 329 1.03 28.25 -45.21
C GLY A 329 2.28 28.38 -44.34
N ILE A 330 3.18 27.40 -44.43
CA ILE A 330 4.36 27.27 -43.55
C ILE A 330 5.62 27.43 -44.40
N THR A 331 6.58 28.24 -43.92
CA THR A 331 7.93 28.29 -44.49
C THR A 331 8.91 27.66 -43.52
N LEU A 332 9.52 26.56 -43.93
CA LEU A 332 10.53 25.85 -43.12
C LEU A 332 11.93 26.42 -43.37
N SER A 333 12.74 26.52 -42.30
CA SER A 333 14.18 26.75 -42.40
C SER A 333 14.88 25.54 -43.02
N GLU A 334 16.09 25.72 -43.51
CA GLU A 334 16.85 24.59 -44.07
C GLU A 334 17.09 23.46 -43.05
N THR A 335 17.34 23.79 -41.79
CA THR A 335 17.48 22.81 -40.73
C THR A 335 16.18 22.03 -40.51
N GLN A 336 15.01 22.70 -40.56
CA GLN A 336 13.71 22.04 -40.43
C GLN A 336 13.41 21.16 -41.65
N LYS A 337 13.74 21.60 -42.88
CA LYS A 337 13.62 20.76 -44.08
C LYS A 337 14.52 19.55 -44.00
N GLN A 338 15.74 19.71 -43.50
CA GLN A 338 16.67 18.58 -43.28
C GLN A 338 16.07 17.59 -42.28
N ALA A 339 15.46 18.03 -41.19
CA ALA A 339 14.79 17.18 -40.23
C ALA A 339 13.63 16.38 -40.88
N VAL A 340 12.83 17.00 -41.76
CA VAL A 340 11.79 16.31 -42.54
C VAL A 340 12.40 15.24 -43.44
N ARG A 341 13.44 15.56 -44.22
CA ARG A 341 14.14 14.60 -45.10
C ARG A 341 14.67 13.40 -44.32
N MET A 342 15.27 13.66 -43.18
CA MET A 342 15.83 12.61 -42.32
C MET A 342 14.79 11.58 -41.89
N VAL A 343 13.56 12.00 -41.55
CA VAL A 343 12.48 11.09 -41.15
C VAL A 343 12.09 10.12 -42.27
N PHE A 344 12.13 10.52 -43.53
CA PHE A 344 11.81 9.66 -44.68
C PHE A 344 13.02 8.88 -45.20
N ALA A 345 14.24 9.27 -44.78
CA ALA A 345 15.47 8.59 -45.16
C ALA A 345 15.91 7.51 -44.18
N HIS A 346 15.41 7.53 -42.92
CA HIS A 346 15.87 6.63 -41.89
C HIS A 346 14.70 5.96 -41.18
N PRO A 347 14.83 4.69 -40.76
CA PRO A 347 13.76 3.95 -40.06
C PRO A 347 13.49 4.47 -38.66
N ILE A 348 14.45 5.17 -38.03
CA ILE A 348 14.33 5.85 -36.76
C ILE A 348 15.00 7.22 -36.86
N SER A 349 14.32 8.24 -36.37
CA SER A 349 14.83 9.62 -36.35
C SER A 349 14.45 10.31 -35.03
N ILE A 350 15.37 11.10 -34.50
CA ILE A 350 15.16 11.89 -33.27
C ILE A 350 15.25 13.37 -33.63
N ILE A 351 14.16 14.10 -33.38
CA ILE A 351 14.09 15.55 -33.59
C ILE A 351 14.07 16.23 -32.22
N THR A 352 15.11 16.97 -31.91
CA THR A 352 15.24 17.73 -30.66
C THR A 352 15.26 19.24 -30.94
N GLY A 353 15.02 20.03 -29.91
CA GLY A 353 15.09 21.50 -29.98
C GLY A 353 14.45 22.17 -28.79
N GLY A 354 14.83 23.38 -28.48
CA GLY A 354 14.26 24.19 -27.39
C GLY A 354 12.78 24.56 -27.60
N PRO A 355 12.14 25.22 -26.63
CA PRO A 355 10.82 25.77 -26.78
C PRO A 355 10.81 26.77 -27.97
N GLY A 356 9.74 26.76 -28.76
CA GLY A 356 9.56 27.73 -29.87
C GLY A 356 10.35 27.43 -31.17
N THR A 357 11.18 26.38 -31.22
CA THR A 357 11.98 26.02 -32.41
C THR A 357 11.18 25.44 -33.59
N GLY A 358 9.87 25.32 -33.46
CA GLY A 358 8.99 24.85 -34.54
C GLY A 358 8.90 23.31 -34.65
N LYS A 359 9.22 22.53 -33.62
CA LYS A 359 9.09 21.05 -33.64
C LYS A 359 7.71 20.57 -34.06
N THR A 360 6.65 21.20 -33.53
CA THR A 360 5.26 20.90 -33.90
C THR A 360 4.96 21.25 -35.36
N THR A 361 5.58 22.30 -35.88
CA THR A 361 5.45 22.72 -37.28
C THR A 361 6.10 21.66 -38.20
N VAL A 362 7.31 21.22 -37.87
CA VAL A 362 8.01 20.11 -38.57
C VAL A 362 7.16 18.85 -38.55
N LEU A 363 6.60 18.46 -37.39
CA LEU A 363 5.73 17.29 -37.26
C LEU A 363 4.47 17.40 -38.16
N LYS A 364 3.83 18.56 -38.23
CA LYS A 364 2.67 18.76 -39.13
C LYS A 364 3.03 18.54 -40.60
N VAL A 365 4.20 19.00 -41.04
CA VAL A 365 4.68 18.78 -42.40
C VAL A 365 5.00 17.31 -42.66
N ILE A 366 5.65 16.63 -41.69
CA ILE A 366 5.93 15.19 -41.77
C ILE A 366 4.64 14.39 -41.93
N LEU A 367 3.62 14.68 -41.12
CA LEU A 367 2.32 14.02 -41.17
C LEU A 367 1.62 14.24 -42.51
N TYR A 368 1.66 15.46 -43.05
CA TYR A 368 1.09 15.79 -44.34
C TYR A 368 1.75 14.98 -45.47
N ILE A 369 3.09 14.93 -45.52
CA ILE A 369 3.85 14.18 -46.50
C ILE A 369 3.60 12.68 -46.37
N HIS A 370 3.60 12.17 -45.14
CA HIS A 370 3.33 10.76 -44.84
C HIS A 370 1.95 10.33 -45.38
N GLN A 371 0.91 11.13 -45.13
CA GLN A 371 -0.44 10.86 -45.66
C GLN A 371 -0.51 10.86 -47.18
N ALA A 372 0.32 11.65 -47.83
CA ALA A 372 0.36 11.76 -49.27
C ALA A 372 1.13 10.53 -49.94
N LEU A 373 2.22 10.08 -49.32
CA LEU A 373 3.11 9.09 -49.87
C LEU A 373 2.91 7.67 -49.30
N CYS A 374 2.60 7.61 -48.00
CA CYS A 374 2.51 6.36 -47.26
C CYS A 374 1.04 6.13 -46.88
N ARG A 375 0.38 5.13 -47.42
CA ARG A 375 -1.02 4.80 -47.04
C ARG A 375 -1.14 4.05 -45.70
N SER A 376 -0.09 4.11 -44.86
CA SER A 376 -0.05 3.45 -43.57
C SER A 376 -0.63 4.33 -42.47
N GLU A 377 -1.18 3.70 -41.46
CA GLU A 377 -1.71 4.38 -40.28
C GLU A 377 -0.59 5.04 -39.45
N VAL A 378 -0.85 6.23 -38.92
CA VAL A 378 0.07 6.97 -38.03
C VAL A 378 -0.47 6.95 -36.63
N GLN A 379 0.34 6.54 -35.66
CA GLN A 379 0.02 6.64 -34.25
C GLN A 379 0.85 7.76 -33.61
N LEU A 380 0.17 8.71 -32.96
CA LEU A 380 0.80 9.75 -32.17
C LEU A 380 0.68 9.39 -30.68
N LEU A 381 1.82 9.25 -30.01
CA LEU A 381 1.88 8.92 -28.58
C LEU A 381 2.49 10.11 -27.83
N SER A 382 1.89 10.46 -26.70
CA SER A 382 2.39 11.50 -25.79
C SER A 382 2.63 10.91 -24.41
N LEU A 383 3.82 11.11 -23.86
CA LEU A 383 4.16 10.69 -22.48
C LEU A 383 3.61 11.66 -21.41
N ILE A 384 3.09 12.84 -21.84
CA ILE A 384 2.59 13.88 -20.91
C ILE A 384 1.11 13.64 -20.56
N HIS A 385 0.40 12.82 -21.33
CA HIS A 385 -1.06 12.60 -21.22
C HIS A 385 -1.43 11.11 -21.00
N ILE A 386 -0.52 10.33 -20.42
CA ILE A 386 -0.81 8.96 -19.96
C ILE A 386 -1.16 8.96 -18.49
#